data_16aeeb7408e75358f8db930c319c3412
#
_entry.id   16aeeb7408e75358f8db930c319c3412
#
_cell.length_a   1.000
_cell.length_b   1.000
_cell.length_c   1.000
_cell.angle_alpha   90.00
_cell.angle_beta   90.00
_cell.angle_gamma   90.00
#
_symmetry.space_group_name_H-M   'P 1'
#
loop_
_entity.id
_entity.type
_entity.pdbx_description
1 polymer ?
#
loop_
_entity_poly.entity_id
_entity_poly.type
_entity_poly.pdbx_seq_one_letter_code
_entity_poly.pdbx_strand_id
1 'polypeptide(L)'
;MFGIYFGKYLMDQGIITGKQYSDLVENTKNSKVQMGLLAIETGLMTEEQTKEVNLLQQQEDKRFGDIAVEKGYLMDADVTDLLDRQGDSYLLFIQALLENNLLTMDQIREELINYRKAKGLTTLDLEAIKTGDVDRIIPIFLKNDEIPTYIKNYILLTSRNIVRFVDRFFRMEKIEKITEYDAPHCATQHIVGEYRFYTALCGEEEGISQVARGFASTSFTAESADEVVDTLDAANEFMNCNNGLFATGLSERNINLIVESPVMKQNHTIIHANEHMYKVPLFVEDHAIDLIVCFDDDSFTIEDE
;
A
#
# COMPACT_ATOMS: atom_id res chain seq x y z
N MET A 1 1.29 -6.13 0.08
CA MET A 1 1.99 -4.81 0.10
C MET A 1 3.50 -4.94 -0.13
N PHE A 2 4.25 -5.87 0.50
CA PHE A 2 5.69 -6.05 0.27
C PHE A 2 6.06 -6.20 -1.23
N GLY A 3 5.38 -7.10 -1.94
CA GLY A 3 5.63 -7.37 -3.37
C GLY A 3 5.52 -6.14 -4.27
N ILE A 4 4.70 -5.17 -3.89
CA ILE A 4 4.53 -3.92 -4.64
C ILE A 4 5.77 -3.04 -4.50
N TYR A 5 6.34 -2.92 -3.32
CA TYR A 5 7.56 -2.15 -3.09
C TYR A 5 8.81 -2.84 -3.67
N PHE A 6 9.02 -4.11 -3.33
CA PHE A 6 10.20 -4.85 -3.75
C PHE A 6 10.12 -5.25 -5.24
N GLY A 7 8.94 -5.66 -5.71
CA GLY A 7 8.73 -6.00 -7.12
C GLY A 7 8.95 -4.80 -8.05
N LYS A 8 8.46 -3.61 -7.64
CA LYS A 8 8.74 -2.37 -8.37
C LYS A 8 10.25 -2.08 -8.45
N TYR A 9 10.97 -2.25 -7.33
CA TYR A 9 12.42 -2.12 -7.33
C TYR A 9 13.07 -3.11 -8.31
N LEU A 10 12.71 -4.40 -8.28
CA LEU A 10 13.26 -5.41 -9.20
C LEU A 10 13.00 -5.05 -10.66
N MET A 11 11.83 -4.50 -10.96
CA MET A 11 11.47 -4.02 -12.29
C MET A 11 12.31 -2.80 -12.69
N ASP A 12 12.48 -1.82 -11.81
CA ASP A 12 13.29 -0.61 -12.07
C ASP A 12 14.78 -0.94 -12.27
N GLN A 13 15.28 -2.01 -11.64
CA GLN A 13 16.64 -2.53 -11.88
C GLN A 13 16.75 -3.41 -13.14
N GLY A 14 15.64 -3.69 -13.84
CA GLY A 14 15.62 -4.54 -15.01
C GLY A 14 15.82 -6.04 -14.71
N ILE A 15 15.67 -6.45 -13.44
CA ILE A 15 15.81 -7.85 -13.01
C ILE A 15 14.60 -8.67 -13.45
N ILE A 16 13.41 -8.06 -13.38
CA ILE A 16 12.17 -8.62 -13.91
C ILE A 16 11.52 -7.62 -14.87
N THR A 17 10.73 -8.12 -15.81
CA THR A 17 9.95 -7.29 -16.75
C THR A 17 8.64 -6.82 -16.11
N GLY A 18 8.01 -5.76 -16.67
CA GLY A 18 6.70 -5.30 -16.22
C GLY A 18 5.62 -6.39 -16.29
N LYS A 19 5.65 -7.24 -17.35
CA LYS A 19 4.74 -8.39 -17.45
C LYS A 19 4.96 -9.40 -16.32
N GLN A 20 6.23 -9.77 -16.05
CA GLN A 20 6.55 -10.69 -14.95
C GLN A 20 6.10 -10.12 -13.59
N TYR A 21 6.30 -8.82 -13.38
CA TYR A 21 5.83 -8.15 -12.17
C TYR A 21 4.30 -8.24 -12.01
N SER A 22 3.55 -7.92 -13.07
CA SER A 22 2.08 -8.02 -13.05
C SER A 22 1.60 -9.45 -12.77
N ASP A 23 2.18 -10.44 -13.46
CA ASP A 23 1.87 -11.86 -13.26
C ASP A 23 2.18 -12.32 -11.81
N LEU A 24 3.30 -11.85 -11.22
CA LEU A 24 3.66 -12.14 -9.83
C LEU A 24 2.63 -11.57 -8.84
N VAL A 25 2.25 -10.30 -9.00
CA VAL A 25 1.27 -9.63 -8.12
C VAL A 25 -0.08 -10.35 -8.20
N GLU A 26 -0.54 -10.68 -9.40
CA GLU A 26 -1.82 -11.40 -9.59
C GLU A 26 -1.79 -12.79 -8.95
N ASN A 27 -0.72 -13.55 -9.14
CA ASN A 27 -0.57 -14.88 -8.56
C ASN A 27 -0.57 -14.87 -7.03
N THR A 28 -0.09 -13.79 -6.39
CA THR A 28 -0.07 -13.70 -4.93
C THR A 28 -1.46 -13.45 -4.32
N LYS A 29 -2.41 -12.91 -5.08
CA LYS A 29 -3.75 -12.56 -4.55
C LYS A 29 -4.54 -13.75 -4.01
N ASN A 30 -4.40 -14.92 -4.64
CA ASN A 30 -5.16 -16.14 -4.32
C ASN A 30 -4.30 -17.31 -3.82
N SER A 31 -3.00 -17.10 -3.60
CA SER A 31 -2.07 -18.12 -3.17
C SER A 31 -1.92 -18.19 -1.65
N LYS A 32 -1.46 -19.36 -1.18
CA LYS A 32 -1.01 -19.56 0.20
C LYS A 32 0.47 -19.91 0.20
N VAL A 33 1.19 -19.44 1.21
CA VAL A 33 2.62 -19.77 1.35
C VAL A 33 2.76 -21.27 1.64
N GLN A 34 3.67 -21.94 0.94
CA GLN A 34 4.00 -23.33 1.19
C GLN A 34 4.65 -23.48 2.56
N MET A 35 4.25 -24.50 3.29
CA MET A 35 4.70 -24.75 4.67
C MET A 35 6.22 -24.94 4.76
N GLY A 36 6.83 -25.54 3.73
CA GLY A 36 8.28 -25.72 3.66
C GLY A 36 9.03 -24.37 3.60
N LEU A 37 8.54 -23.41 2.82
CA LEU A 37 9.13 -22.07 2.76
C LEU A 37 8.98 -21.33 4.10
N LEU A 38 7.81 -21.44 4.73
CA LEU A 38 7.58 -20.89 6.08
C LEU A 38 8.56 -21.47 7.10
N ALA A 39 8.77 -22.79 7.09
CA ALA A 39 9.66 -23.47 8.01
C ALA A 39 11.13 -23.05 7.84
N ILE A 40 11.58 -22.82 6.60
CA ILE A 40 12.93 -22.30 6.31
C ILE A 40 13.07 -20.87 6.83
N GLU A 41 12.14 -19.98 6.49
CA GLU A 41 12.23 -18.56 6.84
C GLU A 41 12.08 -18.29 8.35
N THR A 42 11.39 -19.18 9.07
CA THR A 42 11.31 -19.15 10.54
C THR A 42 12.50 -19.79 11.22
N GLY A 43 13.40 -20.44 10.46
CA GLY A 43 14.55 -21.16 10.99
C GLY A 43 14.20 -22.47 11.70
N LEU A 44 12.97 -22.96 11.55
CA LEU A 44 12.52 -24.24 12.14
C LEU A 44 13.05 -25.45 11.37
N MET A 45 13.26 -25.30 10.06
CA MET A 45 13.82 -26.35 9.20
C MET A 45 14.91 -25.77 8.29
N THR A 46 15.85 -26.63 7.88
CA THR A 46 16.82 -26.33 6.84
C THR A 46 16.22 -26.58 5.44
N GLU A 47 16.89 -26.05 4.39
CA GLU A 47 16.50 -26.34 3.01
C GLU A 47 16.58 -27.84 2.69
N GLU A 48 17.58 -28.55 3.24
CA GLU A 48 17.76 -29.99 3.06
C GLU A 48 16.62 -30.79 3.70
N GLN A 49 16.25 -30.44 4.95
CA GLN A 49 15.12 -31.09 5.66
C GLN A 49 13.81 -30.84 4.91
N THR A 50 13.59 -29.64 4.41
CA THR A 50 12.39 -29.31 3.62
C THR A 50 12.34 -30.07 2.30
N LYS A 51 13.49 -30.23 1.60
CA LYS A 51 13.57 -31.05 0.39
C LYS A 51 13.27 -32.53 0.68
N GLU A 52 13.78 -33.04 1.79
CA GLU A 52 13.49 -34.45 2.22
C GLU A 52 11.98 -34.64 2.44
N VAL A 53 11.33 -33.74 3.20
CA VAL A 53 9.89 -33.83 3.46
C VAL A 53 9.07 -33.73 2.18
N ASN A 54 9.43 -32.83 1.27
CA ASN A 54 8.76 -32.69 -0.05
C ASN A 54 8.89 -33.96 -0.90
N LEU A 55 10.05 -34.66 -0.87
CA LEU A 55 10.24 -35.91 -1.58
C LEU A 55 9.38 -37.04 -0.97
N LEU A 56 9.30 -37.10 0.37
CA LEU A 56 8.46 -38.08 1.05
C LEU A 56 6.97 -37.79 0.78
N GLN A 57 6.55 -36.54 0.72
CA GLN A 57 5.17 -36.17 0.39
C GLN A 57 4.74 -36.65 -1.01
N GLN A 58 5.67 -36.75 -1.96
CA GLN A 58 5.39 -37.29 -3.30
C GLN A 58 5.22 -38.82 -3.29
N GLN A 59 5.71 -39.49 -2.25
CA GLN A 59 5.69 -40.93 -2.12
C GLN A 59 4.60 -41.41 -1.15
N GLU A 60 4.21 -40.58 -0.21
CA GLU A 60 3.25 -40.89 0.84
C GLU A 60 2.05 -39.91 0.72
N ASP A 61 0.83 -40.43 0.87
CA ASP A 61 -0.39 -39.61 0.89
C ASP A 61 -0.58 -38.92 2.27
N LYS A 62 0.40 -38.06 2.62
CA LYS A 62 0.42 -37.30 3.88
C LYS A 62 0.66 -35.83 3.65
N ARG A 63 0.25 -34.99 4.60
CA ARG A 63 0.53 -33.55 4.58
C ARG A 63 1.98 -33.29 4.97
N PHE A 64 2.54 -32.19 4.45
CA PHE A 64 3.90 -31.75 4.79
C PHE A 64 4.14 -31.69 6.31
N GLY A 65 3.20 -31.09 7.05
CA GLY A 65 3.29 -30.93 8.50
C GLY A 65 3.36 -32.27 9.22
N ASP A 66 2.54 -33.26 8.82
CA ASP A 66 2.49 -34.58 9.43
C ASP A 66 3.84 -35.32 9.26
N ILE A 67 4.40 -35.25 8.03
CA ILE A 67 5.72 -35.89 7.76
C ILE A 67 6.83 -35.16 8.53
N ALA A 68 6.81 -33.84 8.60
CA ALA A 68 7.82 -33.06 9.32
C ALA A 68 7.80 -33.33 10.83
N VAL A 69 6.61 -33.54 11.42
CA VAL A 69 6.46 -33.95 12.83
C VAL A 69 6.93 -35.39 13.03
N GLU A 70 6.55 -36.32 12.16
CA GLU A 70 7.02 -37.74 12.22
C GLU A 70 8.55 -37.85 12.13
N LYS A 71 9.20 -36.96 11.34
CA LYS A 71 10.66 -36.88 11.24
C LYS A 71 11.32 -36.15 12.42
N GLY A 72 10.55 -35.53 13.29
CA GLY A 72 11.05 -34.73 14.42
C GLY A 72 11.67 -33.40 14.02
N TYR A 73 11.34 -32.91 12.82
CA TYR A 73 11.78 -31.59 12.36
C TYR A 73 10.91 -30.44 12.89
N LEU A 74 9.61 -30.70 13.11
CA LEU A 74 8.64 -29.79 13.68
C LEU A 74 7.89 -30.43 14.84
N MET A 75 7.33 -29.62 15.71
CA MET A 75 6.32 -29.98 16.69
C MET A 75 4.92 -29.63 16.16
N ASP A 76 3.84 -30.22 16.71
CA ASP A 76 2.46 -29.88 16.34
C ASP A 76 2.15 -28.39 16.54
N ALA A 77 2.73 -27.77 17.58
CA ALA A 77 2.61 -26.34 17.82
C ALA A 77 3.25 -25.50 16.69
N ASP A 78 4.43 -25.91 16.20
CA ASP A 78 5.11 -25.24 15.09
C ASP A 78 4.25 -25.29 13.82
N VAL A 79 3.64 -26.45 13.54
CA VAL A 79 2.74 -26.63 12.38
C VAL A 79 1.56 -25.66 12.46
N THR A 80 0.96 -25.49 13.65
CA THR A 80 -0.16 -24.55 13.87
C THR A 80 0.28 -23.11 13.61
N ASP A 81 1.40 -22.70 14.19
CA ASP A 81 1.95 -21.35 14.03
C ASP A 81 2.31 -21.05 12.56
N LEU A 82 2.85 -22.02 11.83
CA LEU A 82 3.15 -21.88 10.41
C LEU A 82 1.89 -21.77 9.55
N LEU A 83 0.82 -22.50 9.88
CA LEU A 83 -0.46 -22.40 9.17
C LEU A 83 -1.08 -21.01 9.29
N ASP A 84 -0.98 -20.38 10.46
CA ASP A 84 -1.48 -19.03 10.70
C ASP A 84 -0.73 -17.96 9.88
N ARG A 85 0.51 -18.25 9.48
CA ARG A 85 1.36 -17.38 8.68
C ARG A 85 1.26 -17.58 7.16
N GLN A 86 0.41 -18.46 6.67
CA GLN A 86 0.27 -18.74 5.22
C GLN A 86 -0.20 -17.54 4.38
N GLY A 87 -0.69 -16.47 5.01
CA GLY A 87 -1.06 -15.21 4.37
C GLY A 87 0.04 -14.15 4.33
N ASP A 88 1.27 -14.47 4.74
CA ASP A 88 2.38 -13.52 4.78
C ASP A 88 2.71 -12.99 3.37
N SER A 89 2.49 -11.68 3.15
CA SER A 89 2.63 -11.05 1.83
C SER A 89 4.08 -11.04 1.32
N TYR A 90 5.06 -11.00 2.23
CA TYR A 90 6.48 -11.12 1.87
C TYR A 90 6.76 -12.50 1.32
N LEU A 91 6.36 -13.54 2.04
CA LEU A 91 6.64 -14.93 1.67
C LEU A 91 5.86 -15.37 0.44
N LEU A 92 4.63 -14.88 0.25
CA LEU A 92 3.88 -15.09 -1.00
C LEU A 92 4.64 -14.56 -2.22
N PHE A 93 5.21 -13.36 -2.11
CA PHE A 93 5.96 -12.77 -3.22
C PHE A 93 7.28 -13.50 -3.48
N ILE A 94 8.01 -13.88 -2.41
CA ILE A 94 9.23 -14.68 -2.51
C ILE A 94 8.93 -16.03 -3.17
N GLN A 95 7.88 -16.71 -2.74
CA GLN A 95 7.44 -17.98 -3.32
C GLN A 95 7.15 -17.83 -4.81
N ALA A 96 6.43 -16.79 -5.20
CA ALA A 96 6.10 -16.53 -6.60
C ALA A 96 7.37 -16.30 -7.46
N LEU A 97 8.39 -15.59 -6.94
CA LEU A 97 9.69 -15.43 -7.62
C LEU A 97 10.40 -16.77 -7.83
N LEU A 98 10.39 -17.65 -6.82
CA LEU A 98 11.03 -18.97 -6.86
C LEU A 98 10.30 -19.92 -7.83
N GLU A 99 8.98 -20.03 -7.73
CA GLU A 99 8.14 -20.92 -8.54
C GLU A 99 8.19 -20.58 -10.03
N ASN A 100 8.30 -19.27 -10.37
CA ASN A 100 8.48 -18.81 -11.74
C ASN A 100 9.95 -18.86 -12.21
N ASN A 101 10.88 -19.37 -11.40
CA ASN A 101 12.32 -19.45 -11.68
C ASN A 101 12.94 -18.09 -12.10
N LEU A 102 12.44 -16.99 -11.54
CA LEU A 102 12.94 -15.65 -11.84
C LEU A 102 14.21 -15.34 -11.05
N LEU A 103 14.25 -15.76 -9.78
CA LEU A 103 15.40 -15.60 -8.88
C LEU A 103 15.55 -16.83 -8.00
N THR A 104 16.79 -17.13 -7.58
CA THR A 104 17.08 -18.10 -6.52
C THR A 104 16.99 -17.44 -5.14
N MET A 105 16.92 -18.22 -4.06
CA MET A 105 16.92 -17.66 -2.69
C MET A 105 18.14 -16.78 -2.40
N ASP A 106 19.33 -17.17 -2.88
CA ASP A 106 20.54 -16.38 -2.66
C ASP A 106 20.48 -15.05 -3.42
N GLN A 107 19.98 -15.04 -4.66
CA GLN A 107 19.75 -13.81 -5.43
C GLN A 107 18.70 -12.92 -4.75
N ILE A 108 17.62 -13.49 -4.23
CA ILE A 108 16.60 -12.73 -3.47
C ILE A 108 17.21 -12.07 -2.24
N ARG A 109 18.02 -12.81 -1.46
CA ARG A 109 18.72 -12.26 -0.29
C ARG A 109 19.67 -11.12 -0.65
N GLU A 110 20.42 -11.26 -1.73
CA GLU A 110 21.29 -10.21 -2.26
C GLU A 110 20.49 -8.97 -2.69
N GLU A 111 19.42 -9.16 -3.45
CA GLU A 111 18.58 -8.05 -3.92
C GLU A 111 17.81 -7.36 -2.79
N LEU A 112 17.45 -8.04 -1.71
CA LEU A 112 16.91 -7.39 -0.50
C LEU A 112 17.92 -6.45 0.16
N ILE A 113 19.20 -6.83 0.18
CA ILE A 113 20.28 -5.98 0.70
C ILE A 113 20.46 -4.77 -0.22
N ASN A 114 20.45 -4.98 -1.52
CA ASN A 114 20.58 -3.92 -2.53
C ASN A 114 19.39 -2.95 -2.46
N TYR A 115 18.17 -3.45 -2.38
CA TYR A 115 16.94 -2.67 -2.20
C TYR A 115 17.02 -1.77 -0.95
N ARG A 116 17.39 -2.36 0.19
CA ARG A 116 17.57 -1.62 1.43
C ARG A 116 18.55 -0.46 1.27
N LYS A 117 19.71 -0.72 0.63
CA LYS A 117 20.74 0.31 0.38
C LYS A 117 20.25 1.38 -0.60
N ALA A 118 19.65 0.98 -1.71
CA ALA A 118 19.17 1.89 -2.75
C ALA A 118 18.08 2.85 -2.26
N LYS A 119 17.23 2.37 -1.34
CA LYS A 119 16.14 3.18 -0.75
C LYS A 119 16.53 3.87 0.57
N GLY A 120 17.78 3.72 1.03
CA GLY A 120 18.26 4.30 2.30
C GLY A 120 17.52 3.77 3.55
N LEU A 121 17.01 2.54 3.49
CA LEU A 121 16.22 1.93 4.56
C LEU A 121 17.14 1.35 5.65
N THR A 122 16.71 1.47 6.90
CA THR A 122 17.29 0.69 8.00
C THR A 122 16.84 -0.77 7.93
N THR A 123 17.44 -1.64 8.72
CA THR A 123 16.97 -3.04 8.84
C THR A 123 15.54 -3.09 9.39
N LEU A 124 15.20 -2.23 10.35
CA LEU A 124 13.85 -2.15 10.91
C LEU A 124 12.82 -1.67 9.88
N ASP A 125 13.21 -0.74 8.99
CA ASP A 125 12.33 -0.30 7.91
C ASP A 125 12.04 -1.42 6.92
N LEU A 126 13.05 -2.22 6.56
CA LEU A 126 12.85 -3.37 5.70
C LEU A 126 11.92 -4.40 6.35
N GLU A 127 12.11 -4.69 7.63
CA GLU A 127 11.21 -5.60 8.36
C GLU A 127 9.77 -5.04 8.44
N ALA A 128 9.61 -3.73 8.63
CA ALA A 128 8.29 -3.10 8.57
C ALA A 128 7.63 -3.27 7.19
N ILE A 129 8.38 -3.09 6.08
CA ILE A 129 7.86 -3.29 4.72
C ILE A 129 7.47 -4.75 4.48
N LYS A 130 8.24 -5.72 5.01
CA LYS A 130 7.93 -7.15 4.91
C LYS A 130 6.59 -7.50 5.57
N THR A 131 6.23 -6.85 6.69
CA THR A 131 4.95 -7.14 7.37
C THR A 131 3.73 -6.78 6.49
N GLY A 132 3.87 -5.85 5.55
CA GLY A 132 2.75 -5.32 4.77
C GLY A 132 1.80 -4.43 5.59
N ASP A 133 2.16 -4.08 6.81
CA ASP A 133 1.35 -3.28 7.73
C ASP A 133 1.51 -1.79 7.41
N VAL A 134 0.41 -1.15 6.99
CA VAL A 134 0.39 0.27 6.63
C VAL A 134 0.87 1.16 7.78
N ASP A 135 0.54 0.81 9.03
CA ASP A 135 0.91 1.59 10.21
C ASP A 135 2.42 1.54 10.52
N ARG A 136 3.12 0.58 9.96
CA ARG A 136 4.58 0.46 10.06
C ARG A 136 5.29 1.01 8.83
N ILE A 137 4.67 0.90 7.66
CA ILE A 137 5.27 1.31 6.37
C ILE A 137 5.20 2.82 6.20
N ILE A 138 4.03 3.43 6.37
CA ILE A 138 3.83 4.86 6.10
C ILE A 138 4.74 5.77 6.95
N PRO A 139 4.95 5.51 8.25
CA PRO A 139 5.90 6.29 9.04
C PRO A 139 7.34 6.35 8.49
N ILE A 140 7.76 5.38 7.68
CA ILE A 140 9.09 5.39 7.02
C ILE A 140 9.21 6.61 6.09
N PHE A 141 8.14 6.92 5.37
CA PHE A 141 8.07 8.06 4.44
C PHE A 141 7.80 9.40 5.15
N LEU A 142 7.30 9.34 6.39
CA LEU A 142 6.96 10.52 7.21
C LEU A 142 8.09 10.96 8.15
N LYS A 143 9.30 10.40 8.04
CA LYS A 143 10.45 10.70 8.92
C LYS A 143 11.00 12.13 8.76
N ASN A 144 10.58 12.89 7.74
CA ASN A 144 11.01 14.26 7.58
C ASN A 144 10.38 15.17 8.65
N ASP A 145 11.20 15.83 9.47
CA ASP A 145 10.75 16.72 10.55
C ASP A 145 10.16 18.03 10.04
N GLU A 146 10.39 18.40 8.79
CA GLU A 146 9.81 19.59 8.16
C GLU A 146 8.32 19.44 7.86
N ILE A 147 7.79 18.20 7.81
CA ILE A 147 6.36 17.97 7.58
C ILE A 147 5.60 18.20 8.90
N PRO A 148 4.63 19.12 8.94
CA PRO A 148 3.82 19.37 10.14
C PRO A 148 3.08 18.12 10.62
N THR A 149 2.95 17.97 11.93
CA THR A 149 2.34 16.78 12.56
C THR A 149 0.92 16.53 12.07
N TYR A 150 0.12 17.58 11.84
CA TYR A 150 -1.24 17.41 11.33
C TYR A 150 -1.26 16.83 9.92
N ILE A 151 -0.34 17.24 9.06
CA ILE A 151 -0.18 16.66 7.71
C ILE A 151 0.25 15.20 7.80
N LYS A 152 1.22 14.87 8.67
CA LYS A 152 1.62 13.46 8.92
C LYS A 152 0.42 12.60 9.34
N ASN A 153 -0.39 13.10 10.28
CA ASN A 153 -1.58 12.40 10.76
C ASN A 153 -2.63 12.25 9.66
N TYR A 154 -2.84 13.27 8.84
CA TYR A 154 -3.74 13.22 7.71
C TYR A 154 -3.30 12.17 6.67
N ILE A 155 -2.03 12.18 6.28
CA ILE A 155 -1.47 11.20 5.32
C ILE A 155 -1.61 9.76 5.85
N LEU A 156 -1.31 9.54 7.13
CA LEU A 156 -1.44 8.23 7.75
C LEU A 156 -2.91 7.75 7.76
N LEU A 157 -3.84 8.63 8.11
CA LEU A 157 -5.27 8.32 8.06
C LEU A 157 -5.72 7.99 6.64
N THR A 158 -5.35 8.83 5.65
CA THR A 158 -5.69 8.60 4.25
C THR A 158 -5.14 7.26 3.75
N SER A 159 -3.90 6.92 4.11
CA SER A 159 -3.29 5.65 3.76
C SER A 159 -4.05 4.45 4.35
N ARG A 160 -4.49 4.54 5.61
CA ARG A 160 -5.33 3.50 6.22
C ARG A 160 -6.68 3.37 5.51
N ASN A 161 -7.28 4.49 5.14
CA ASN A 161 -8.58 4.50 4.45
C ASN A 161 -8.46 3.96 3.01
N ILE A 162 -7.35 4.24 2.31
CA ILE A 162 -7.08 3.61 1.01
C ILE A 162 -6.99 2.09 1.16
N VAL A 163 -6.19 1.59 2.12
CA VAL A 163 -6.08 0.13 2.36
C VAL A 163 -7.42 -0.50 2.73
N ARG A 164 -8.24 0.22 3.49
CA ARG A 164 -9.51 -0.31 4.00
C ARG A 164 -10.63 -0.27 2.96
N PHE A 165 -10.71 0.78 2.15
CA PHE A 165 -11.88 1.08 1.33
C PHE A 165 -11.62 1.04 -0.17
N VAL A 166 -10.35 1.10 -0.61
CA VAL A 166 -10.00 1.21 -2.03
C VAL A 166 -9.17 0.02 -2.49
N ASP A 167 -7.93 -0.07 -2.02
CA ASP A 167 -7.01 -1.14 -2.42
C ASP A 167 -6.01 -1.44 -1.30
N ARG A 168 -5.96 -2.70 -0.86
CA ARG A 168 -4.99 -3.18 0.13
C ARG A 168 -3.54 -3.23 -0.40
N PHE A 169 -3.35 -3.11 -1.69
CA PHE A 169 -2.05 -3.17 -2.37
C PHE A 169 -1.54 -1.81 -2.82
N PHE A 170 -2.02 -0.73 -2.23
CA PHE A 170 -1.52 0.59 -2.56
C PHE A 170 -0.05 0.79 -2.17
N ARG A 171 0.63 1.72 -2.86
CA ARG A 171 2.00 2.10 -2.59
C ARG A 171 2.10 3.62 -2.47
N MET A 172 2.88 4.09 -1.51
CA MET A 172 3.26 5.49 -1.35
C MET A 172 4.75 5.68 -1.69
N GLU A 173 5.09 6.80 -2.30
CA GLU A 173 6.47 7.20 -2.54
C GLU A 173 6.88 8.39 -1.68
N LYS A 174 8.08 8.92 -1.93
CA LYS A 174 8.64 10.02 -1.15
C LYS A 174 7.77 11.27 -1.28
N ILE A 175 7.44 11.86 -0.14
CA ILE A 175 6.68 13.11 -0.07
C ILE A 175 7.55 14.28 -0.51
N GLU A 176 6.98 15.17 -1.28
CA GLU A 176 7.60 16.36 -1.82
C GLU A 176 6.92 17.61 -1.27
N LYS A 177 7.70 18.59 -0.82
CA LYS A 177 7.18 19.93 -0.56
C LYS A 177 7.16 20.69 -1.90
N ILE A 178 6.01 21.24 -2.24
CA ILE A 178 5.79 21.94 -3.51
C ILE A 178 5.11 23.28 -3.28
N THR A 179 5.14 24.16 -4.27
CA THR A 179 4.42 25.43 -4.25
C THR A 179 3.37 25.55 -5.35
N GLU A 180 3.42 24.64 -6.34
CA GLU A 180 2.50 24.60 -7.46
C GLU A 180 2.29 23.16 -7.92
N TYR A 181 1.09 22.85 -8.35
CA TYR A 181 0.73 21.55 -8.90
C TYR A 181 -0.32 21.72 -10.00
N ASP A 182 -0.04 21.20 -11.19
CA ASP A 182 -0.99 21.13 -12.30
C ASP A 182 -1.68 19.75 -12.27
N ALA A 183 -2.99 19.77 -12.05
CA ALA A 183 -3.82 18.58 -11.91
C ALA A 183 -4.72 18.40 -13.13
N PRO A 184 -4.59 17.30 -13.90
CA PRO A 184 -5.50 17.02 -15.01
C PRO A 184 -6.94 16.77 -14.51
N HIS A 185 -7.08 16.00 -13.43
CA HIS A 185 -8.35 15.80 -12.72
C HIS A 185 -8.07 15.85 -11.23
N CYS A 186 -8.95 16.47 -10.45
CA CYS A 186 -8.82 16.43 -9.01
C CYS A 186 -10.15 16.51 -8.25
N ALA A 187 -10.28 15.67 -7.22
CA ALA A 187 -11.30 15.78 -6.19
C ALA A 187 -10.76 16.65 -5.06
N THR A 188 -11.26 17.88 -4.92
CA THR A 188 -10.79 18.85 -3.93
C THR A 188 -11.78 19.02 -2.80
N GLN A 189 -11.28 19.25 -1.59
CA GLN A 189 -12.14 19.55 -0.45
C GLN A 189 -11.41 20.42 0.57
N HIS A 190 -12.12 21.40 1.11
CA HIS A 190 -11.62 22.25 2.17
C HIS A 190 -12.15 21.81 3.54
N ILE A 191 -11.31 21.94 4.54
CA ILE A 191 -11.65 21.73 5.94
C ILE A 191 -11.30 23.03 6.66
N VAL A 192 -12.28 23.67 7.25
CA VAL A 192 -12.15 25.01 7.86
C VAL A 192 -12.54 25.00 9.34
N GLY A 193 -12.04 25.94 10.09
CA GLY A 193 -12.32 26.08 11.52
C GLY A 193 -11.14 26.67 12.27
N GLU A 194 -10.70 26.01 13.34
CA GLU A 194 -9.50 26.42 14.09
C GLU A 194 -8.22 26.34 13.26
N TYR A 195 -8.20 25.44 12.27
CA TYR A 195 -7.18 25.30 11.23
C TYR A 195 -7.84 25.21 9.88
N ARG A 196 -7.05 25.44 8.81
CA ARG A 196 -7.48 25.27 7.43
C ARG A 196 -6.65 24.15 6.80
N PHE A 197 -7.32 23.18 6.22
CA PHE A 197 -6.72 22.18 5.37
C PHE A 197 -7.34 22.28 3.98
N TYR A 198 -6.49 22.23 2.98
CA TYR A 198 -6.87 22.06 1.60
C TYR A 198 -6.37 20.72 1.15
N THR A 199 -7.27 19.90 0.67
CA THR A 199 -6.95 18.53 0.29
C THR A 199 -7.44 18.27 -1.12
N ALA A 200 -6.60 17.61 -1.93
CA ALA A 200 -6.99 17.22 -3.27
C ALA A 200 -6.42 15.84 -3.59
N LEU A 201 -7.23 15.00 -4.22
CA LEU A 201 -6.80 13.76 -4.81
C LEU A 201 -6.76 13.97 -6.32
N CYS A 202 -5.56 13.94 -6.89
CA CYS A 202 -5.28 14.38 -8.24
C CYS A 202 -4.66 13.26 -9.08
N GLY A 203 -4.84 13.31 -10.40
CA GLY A 203 -4.23 12.35 -11.32
C GLY A 203 -4.92 12.33 -12.67
N GLU A 204 -4.47 11.42 -13.52
CA GLU A 204 -5.18 11.10 -14.75
C GLU A 204 -6.54 10.44 -14.43
N GLU A 205 -7.49 10.55 -15.34
CA GLU A 205 -8.85 10.00 -15.19
C GLU A 205 -8.85 8.53 -14.74
N GLU A 206 -7.95 7.73 -15.32
CA GLU A 206 -7.85 6.30 -14.99
C GLU A 206 -7.47 6.07 -13.52
N GLY A 207 -6.49 6.82 -12.99
CA GLY A 207 -6.06 6.72 -11.60
C GLY A 207 -7.16 7.13 -10.62
N ILE A 208 -7.84 8.24 -10.88
CA ILE A 208 -8.99 8.69 -10.07
C ILE A 208 -10.14 7.66 -10.14
N SER A 209 -10.40 7.11 -11.33
CA SER A 209 -11.42 6.07 -11.52
C SER A 209 -11.11 4.77 -10.77
N GLN A 210 -9.83 4.40 -10.58
CA GLN A 210 -9.47 3.25 -9.76
C GLN A 210 -9.81 3.46 -8.27
N VAL A 211 -9.54 4.66 -7.75
CA VAL A 211 -9.95 5.00 -6.37
C VAL A 211 -11.46 4.95 -6.23
N ALA A 212 -12.18 5.53 -7.17
CA ALA A 212 -13.63 5.57 -7.18
C ALA A 212 -14.25 4.16 -7.22
N ARG A 213 -13.78 3.29 -8.13
CA ARG A 213 -14.23 1.89 -8.24
C ARG A 213 -13.94 1.08 -6.97
N GLY A 214 -12.73 1.20 -6.43
CA GLY A 214 -12.34 0.54 -5.19
C GLY A 214 -13.25 0.94 -4.02
N PHE A 215 -13.48 2.24 -3.85
CA PHE A 215 -14.35 2.78 -2.80
C PHE A 215 -15.80 2.35 -3.00
N ALA A 216 -16.34 2.45 -4.21
CA ALA A 216 -17.71 2.05 -4.53
C ALA A 216 -17.94 0.55 -4.26
N SER A 217 -17.03 -0.32 -4.66
CA SER A 217 -17.13 -1.77 -4.45
C SER A 217 -17.18 -2.17 -2.97
N THR A 218 -16.63 -1.33 -2.08
CA THR A 218 -16.58 -1.59 -0.63
C THR A 218 -17.75 -0.95 0.11
N SER A 219 -18.27 0.18 -0.40
CA SER A 219 -19.25 1.03 0.28
C SER A 219 -20.69 0.79 -0.17
N PHE A 220 -20.91 0.23 -1.37
CA PHE A 220 -22.24 0.00 -1.93
C PHE A 220 -22.54 -1.51 -2.06
N THR A 221 -23.80 -1.89 -1.88
CA THR A 221 -24.24 -3.29 -2.09
C THR A 221 -24.27 -3.61 -3.59
N ALA A 222 -24.06 -4.89 -3.94
CA ALA A 222 -23.97 -5.36 -5.33
C ALA A 222 -25.18 -4.99 -6.23
N GLU A 223 -26.33 -4.68 -5.67
CA GLU A 223 -27.54 -4.25 -6.40
C GLU A 223 -27.49 -2.80 -6.86
N SER A 224 -26.66 -1.95 -6.25
CA SER A 224 -26.48 -0.54 -6.63
C SER A 224 -25.21 -0.28 -7.47
N ALA A 225 -24.34 -1.26 -7.62
CA ALA A 225 -23.11 -1.13 -8.40
C ALA A 225 -23.31 -1.16 -9.92
N ASP A 226 -24.47 -1.65 -10.38
CA ASP A 226 -24.84 -1.69 -11.81
C ASP A 226 -25.53 -0.40 -12.32
N GLU A 227 -25.99 0.47 -11.45
CA GLU A 227 -26.33 1.84 -11.82
C GLU A 227 -25.03 2.64 -11.91
N VAL A 228 -24.70 3.07 -13.12
CA VAL A 228 -23.56 3.95 -13.49
C VAL A 228 -23.35 5.01 -12.41
N VAL A 229 -22.62 4.66 -11.36
CA VAL A 229 -22.03 5.63 -10.46
C VAL A 229 -21.06 6.40 -11.34
N ASP A 230 -21.31 7.69 -11.55
CA ASP A 230 -20.29 8.57 -12.13
C ASP A 230 -19.01 8.31 -11.36
N THR A 231 -18.05 7.65 -12.00
CA THR A 231 -16.85 7.15 -11.32
C THR A 231 -16.10 8.25 -10.61
N LEU A 232 -16.24 9.49 -11.07
CA LEU A 232 -15.61 10.65 -10.47
C LEU A 232 -16.36 11.11 -9.20
N ASP A 233 -17.68 10.97 -9.12
CA ASP A 233 -18.42 11.28 -7.89
C ASP A 233 -18.02 10.38 -6.72
N ALA A 234 -17.71 9.11 -6.96
CA ALA A 234 -17.25 8.21 -5.91
C ALA A 234 -15.86 8.59 -5.36
N ALA A 235 -15.00 9.25 -6.14
CA ALA A 235 -13.76 9.81 -5.63
C ALA A 235 -14.01 11.01 -4.69
N ASN A 236 -15.00 11.86 -5.00
CA ASN A 236 -15.46 12.91 -4.09
C ASN A 236 -15.99 12.34 -2.78
N GLU A 237 -16.78 11.25 -2.84
CA GLU A 237 -17.30 10.58 -1.65
C GLU A 237 -16.19 9.94 -0.81
N PHE A 238 -15.15 9.38 -1.44
CA PHE A 238 -13.97 8.91 -0.72
C PHE A 238 -13.29 10.06 0.03
N MET A 239 -13.07 11.21 -0.63
CA MET A 239 -12.48 12.39 0.00
C MET A 239 -13.35 12.91 1.14
N ASN A 240 -14.66 12.97 0.94
CA ASN A 240 -15.61 13.40 1.97
C ASN A 240 -15.60 12.48 3.20
N CYS A 241 -15.58 11.17 3.00
CA CYS A 241 -15.45 10.18 4.06
C CYS A 241 -14.11 10.34 4.81
N ASN A 242 -12.99 10.43 4.08
CA ASN A 242 -11.67 10.58 4.64
C ASN A 242 -11.54 11.86 5.49
N ASN A 243 -12.01 12.99 4.97
CA ASN A 243 -11.95 14.29 5.63
C ASN A 243 -12.90 14.38 6.83
N GLY A 244 -14.08 13.75 6.72
CA GLY A 244 -15.01 13.61 7.85
C GLY A 244 -14.40 12.84 9.02
N LEU A 245 -13.72 11.73 8.74
CA LEU A 245 -13.01 10.94 9.75
C LEU A 245 -11.85 11.74 10.38
N PHE A 246 -11.12 12.51 9.57
CA PHE A 246 -10.05 13.37 10.07
C PHE A 246 -10.58 14.45 11.01
N ALA A 247 -11.63 15.19 10.60
CA ALA A 247 -12.26 16.23 11.41
C ALA A 247 -12.83 15.66 12.74
N THR A 248 -13.47 14.48 12.66
CA THR A 248 -13.97 13.77 13.85
C THR A 248 -12.85 13.43 14.84
N GLY A 249 -11.73 12.88 14.34
CA GLY A 249 -10.57 12.55 15.18
C GLY A 249 -9.89 13.78 15.83
N LEU A 250 -9.98 14.96 15.20
CA LEU A 250 -9.53 16.22 15.79
C LEU A 250 -10.55 16.79 16.79
N SER A 251 -11.83 16.62 16.55
CA SER A 251 -12.90 17.03 17.48
C SER A 251 -12.78 16.31 18.84
N GLU A 252 -12.37 15.05 18.87
CA GLU A 252 -12.07 14.31 20.10
C GLU A 252 -10.94 14.96 20.93
N ARG A 253 -10.13 15.81 20.30
CA ARG A 253 -9.06 16.61 20.91
C ARG A 253 -9.46 18.07 21.16
N ASN A 254 -10.77 18.37 21.09
CA ASN A 254 -11.37 19.70 21.20
C ASN A 254 -10.91 20.68 20.09
N ILE A 255 -10.57 20.20 18.90
CA ILE A 255 -10.28 21.01 17.73
C ILE A 255 -11.48 20.90 16.79
N ASN A 256 -12.21 22.01 16.61
CA ASN A 256 -13.45 22.03 15.85
C ASN A 256 -13.19 22.43 14.41
N LEU A 257 -13.49 21.50 13.50
CA LEU A 257 -13.36 21.68 12.07
C LEU A 257 -14.68 21.37 11.37
N ILE A 258 -14.92 22.07 10.27
CA ILE A 258 -16.06 21.88 9.37
C ILE A 258 -15.52 21.43 8.02
N VAL A 259 -16.04 20.33 7.52
CA VAL A 259 -15.70 19.80 6.19
C VAL A 259 -16.68 20.42 5.20
N GLU A 260 -16.18 21.17 4.22
CA GLU A 260 -17.00 21.72 3.15
C GLU A 260 -17.38 20.65 2.12
N SER A 261 -18.28 20.95 1.19
CA SER A 261 -18.62 20.00 0.12
C SER A 261 -17.43 19.77 -0.81
N PRO A 262 -17.16 18.52 -1.22
CA PRO A 262 -16.11 18.25 -2.18
C PRO A 262 -16.48 18.78 -3.57
N VAL A 263 -15.45 19.12 -4.36
CA VAL A 263 -15.62 19.61 -5.73
C VAL A 263 -14.72 18.79 -6.65
N MET A 264 -15.33 18.21 -7.70
CA MET A 264 -14.60 17.55 -8.77
C MET A 264 -14.23 18.58 -9.84
N LYS A 265 -12.94 18.66 -10.14
CA LYS A 265 -12.38 19.41 -11.26
C LYS A 265 -11.95 18.40 -12.35
N GLN A 266 -12.44 18.59 -13.55
CA GLN A 266 -12.24 17.66 -14.68
C GLN A 266 -11.37 18.25 -15.80
N ASN A 267 -10.96 19.49 -15.66
CA ASN A 267 -10.03 20.16 -16.56
C ASN A 267 -8.73 20.45 -15.80
N HIS A 268 -7.67 20.76 -16.52
CA HIS A 268 -6.43 21.20 -15.91
C HIS A 268 -6.70 22.29 -14.88
N THR A 269 -6.21 22.05 -13.69
CA THR A 269 -6.44 22.91 -12.52
C THR A 269 -5.11 23.17 -11.86
N ILE A 270 -4.73 24.42 -11.72
CA ILE A 270 -3.49 24.80 -11.04
C ILE A 270 -3.80 25.06 -9.57
N ILE A 271 -3.12 24.31 -8.73
CA ILE A 271 -3.15 24.46 -7.26
C ILE A 271 -1.87 25.17 -6.85
N HIS A 272 -1.97 26.26 -6.13
CA HIS A 272 -0.82 27.06 -5.68
C HIS A 272 -0.89 27.34 -4.18
N ALA A 273 0.27 27.28 -3.50
CA ALA A 273 0.47 27.72 -2.12
C ALA A 273 1.96 28.03 -1.86
N ASN A 274 2.26 29.00 -1.01
CA ASN A 274 3.63 29.45 -0.81
C ASN A 274 4.40 28.63 0.23
N GLU A 275 3.72 28.02 1.21
CA GLU A 275 4.41 27.45 2.37
C GLU A 275 4.18 25.94 2.54
N HIS A 276 3.07 25.54 3.08
CA HIS A 276 2.84 24.18 3.60
C HIS A 276 2.02 23.30 2.65
N MET A 277 2.41 23.25 1.38
CA MET A 277 1.81 22.34 0.41
C MET A 277 2.73 21.13 0.15
N TYR A 278 2.14 19.94 0.23
CA TYR A 278 2.85 18.68 0.09
C TYR A 278 2.15 17.79 -0.92
N LYS A 279 2.96 17.25 -1.82
CA LYS A 279 2.56 16.23 -2.76
C LYS A 279 2.95 14.87 -2.19
N VAL A 280 1.99 13.97 -2.11
CA VAL A 280 2.16 12.60 -1.67
C VAL A 280 1.84 11.68 -2.84
N PRO A 281 2.87 11.18 -3.57
CA PRO A 281 2.64 10.27 -4.68
C PRO A 281 2.13 8.93 -4.17
N LEU A 282 1.00 8.48 -4.69
CA LEU A 282 0.32 7.23 -4.37
C LEU A 282 0.11 6.41 -5.64
N PHE A 283 0.05 5.11 -5.50
CA PHE A 283 -0.25 4.19 -6.58
C PHE A 283 -1.32 3.21 -6.11
N VAL A 284 -2.41 3.15 -6.85
CA VAL A 284 -3.54 2.25 -6.63
C VAL A 284 -3.67 1.38 -7.89
N GLU A 285 -3.58 0.07 -7.75
CA GLU A 285 -3.53 -0.87 -8.89
C GLU A 285 -2.53 -0.44 -9.99
N ASP A 286 -1.34 0.05 -9.58
CA ASP A 286 -0.28 0.58 -10.45
C ASP A 286 -0.61 1.91 -11.17
N HIS A 287 -1.78 2.49 -10.97
CA HIS A 287 -2.12 3.84 -11.46
C HIS A 287 -1.62 4.91 -10.50
N ALA A 288 -0.90 5.90 -11.05
CA ALA A 288 -0.39 7.03 -10.29
C ALA A 288 -1.53 8.00 -9.93
N ILE A 289 -1.60 8.37 -8.68
CA ILE A 289 -2.42 9.46 -8.15
C ILE A 289 -1.60 10.27 -7.16
N ASP A 290 -1.88 11.55 -7.03
CA ASP A 290 -1.21 12.40 -6.07
C ASP A 290 -2.21 12.93 -5.03
N LEU A 291 -1.90 12.75 -3.76
CA LEU A 291 -2.62 13.43 -2.69
C LEU A 291 -1.90 14.74 -2.42
N ILE A 292 -2.59 15.85 -2.67
CA ILE A 292 -2.12 17.20 -2.34
C ILE A 292 -2.73 17.61 -1.01
N VAL A 293 -1.88 18.05 -0.08
CA VAL A 293 -2.32 18.52 1.24
C VAL A 293 -1.64 19.85 1.52
N CYS A 294 -2.44 20.87 1.79
CA CYS A 294 -1.95 22.15 2.27
C CYS A 294 -2.53 22.43 3.66
N PHE A 295 -1.70 22.92 4.57
CA PHE A 295 -2.08 23.20 5.94
C PHE A 295 -1.84 24.67 6.27
N ASP A 296 -2.91 25.35 6.65
CA ASP A 296 -2.93 26.71 7.24
C ASP A 296 -2.11 27.75 6.45
N ASP A 297 -2.21 27.68 5.11
CA ASP A 297 -1.54 28.62 4.18
C ASP A 297 -2.58 29.57 3.57
N ASP A 298 -2.47 30.85 3.86
CA ASP A 298 -3.35 31.92 3.35
C ASP A 298 -3.16 32.20 1.86
N SER A 299 -2.06 31.74 1.27
CA SER A 299 -1.76 31.92 -0.16
C SER A 299 -2.35 30.84 -1.06
N PHE A 300 -3.05 29.85 -0.49
CA PHE A 300 -3.62 28.76 -1.26
C PHE A 300 -4.67 29.26 -2.25
N THR A 301 -4.50 28.90 -3.52
CA THR A 301 -5.46 29.17 -4.61
C THR A 301 -5.67 27.93 -5.48
N ILE A 302 -6.83 27.87 -6.10
CA ILE A 302 -7.17 26.88 -7.14
C ILE A 302 -7.68 27.66 -8.35
N GLU A 303 -6.99 27.54 -9.48
CA GLU A 303 -7.32 28.21 -10.73
C GLU A 303 -7.61 27.16 -11.81
N ASP A 304 -8.73 27.35 -12.52
CA ASP A 304 -9.07 26.53 -13.69
C ASP A 304 -8.45 27.18 -14.94
N GLU A 305 -7.80 26.39 -15.82
CA GLU A 305 -7.35 26.86 -17.13
C GLU A 305 -8.52 27.13 -18.09
#